data_bc03ff01b177db8b5b52f6ed74a8925a
#
_entry.id   bc03ff01b177db8b5b52f6ed74a8925a
#
_cell.length_a   1.000
_cell.length_b   1.000
_cell.length_c   1.000
_cell.angle_alpha   90.00
_cell.angle_beta   90.00
_cell.angle_gamma   90.00
#
_symmetry.space_group_name_H-M   'P 1'
#
loop_
_entity.id
_entity.type
_entity.pdbx_description
1 polymer ?
#
loop_
_entity_poly.entity_id
_entity_poly.type
_entity_poly.pdbx_seq_one_letter_code
_entity_poly.pdbx_strand_id
1 'polypeptide(L)'
;GIVLSMFTALFVTKMLLNSFLELGVQNPKMYGKAKEPKIHGYVKNFKICGVASLIVIIAGLAFLGVNHSRIGKSLNYSLEFTGGTSTTATFAEDDVYTLERAESEVAPVIAETAGIDAGTIQIQTVEGNNQVIFKTSELTEEQSAKIDDLLKSQFKATEVDNQSISSTISGEMKKDAIVAIAVSSVLMLLYIAFRFSDVKFGVSAVLALVHDVLVVFAAYSIGTLSVGNTFIACMLTIVGYSINATIII
;
A
#
# COMPACT_ATOMS: atom_id res chain seq x y z
N GLY A 1 6.40 -15.31 -0.92
CA GLY A 1 4.95 -15.59 -0.89
C GLY A 1 4.55 -16.74 -1.82
N ILE A 2 4.73 -16.62 -3.15
CA ILE A 2 4.24 -17.58 -4.17
C ILE A 2 4.82 -18.97 -3.97
N VAL A 3 6.13 -19.11 -3.81
CA VAL A 3 6.79 -20.43 -3.61
C VAL A 3 6.26 -21.12 -2.35
N LEU A 4 6.13 -20.38 -1.25
CA LEU A 4 5.61 -20.92 0.00
C LEU A 4 4.13 -21.31 -0.13
N SER A 5 3.33 -20.51 -0.81
CA SER A 5 1.91 -20.81 -1.08
C SER A 5 1.75 -22.07 -1.94
N MET A 6 2.57 -22.23 -2.98
CA MET A 6 2.57 -23.43 -3.82
C MET A 6 3.00 -24.67 -3.03
N PHE A 7 4.06 -24.55 -2.22
CA PHE A 7 4.49 -25.64 -1.35
C PHE A 7 3.37 -26.06 -0.39
N THR A 8 2.76 -25.10 0.29
CA THR A 8 1.66 -25.37 1.23
C THR A 8 0.46 -26.00 0.52
N ALA A 9 0.04 -25.45 -0.62
CA ALA A 9 -1.12 -25.95 -1.36
C ALA A 9 -0.90 -27.37 -1.95
N LEU A 10 0.29 -27.65 -2.47
CA LEU A 10 0.55 -28.93 -3.13
C LEU A 10 1.01 -30.03 -2.18
N PHE A 11 1.93 -29.72 -1.26
CA PHE A 11 2.53 -30.73 -0.37
C PHE A 11 1.83 -30.83 0.96
N VAL A 12 1.69 -29.71 1.70
CA VAL A 12 1.13 -29.73 3.05
C VAL A 12 -0.34 -30.12 3.02
N THR A 13 -1.13 -29.54 2.13
CA THR A 13 -2.56 -29.87 2.00
C THR A 13 -2.77 -31.31 1.60
N LYS A 14 -1.99 -31.84 0.65
CA LYS A 14 -2.06 -33.24 0.25
C LYS A 14 -1.67 -34.19 1.38
N MET A 15 -0.60 -33.87 2.11
CA MET A 15 -0.15 -34.65 3.25
C MET A 15 -1.21 -34.68 4.37
N LEU A 16 -1.80 -33.53 4.71
CA LEU A 16 -2.87 -33.44 5.69
C LEU A 16 -4.11 -34.24 5.27
N LEU A 17 -4.54 -34.12 4.01
CA LEU A 17 -5.69 -34.88 3.50
C LEU A 17 -5.44 -36.38 3.57
N ASN A 18 -4.27 -36.86 3.20
CA ASN A 18 -3.92 -38.28 3.31
C ASN A 18 -3.95 -38.75 4.77
N SER A 19 -3.38 -37.98 5.69
CA SER A 19 -3.42 -38.30 7.11
C SER A 19 -4.84 -38.35 7.68
N PHE A 20 -5.73 -37.45 7.26
CA PHE A 20 -7.15 -37.50 7.64
C PHE A 20 -7.86 -38.73 7.08
N LEU A 21 -7.55 -39.15 5.84
CA LEU A 21 -8.10 -40.38 5.26
C LEU A 21 -7.63 -41.64 6.03
N GLU A 22 -6.36 -41.68 6.44
CA GLU A 22 -5.80 -42.78 7.25
C GLU A 22 -6.40 -42.84 8.66
N LEU A 23 -6.74 -41.66 9.25
CA LEU A 23 -7.45 -41.56 10.53
C LEU A 23 -8.94 -41.93 10.45
N GLY A 24 -9.41 -42.36 9.28
CA GLY A 24 -10.80 -42.83 9.10
C GLY A 24 -11.80 -41.72 8.74
N VAL A 25 -11.36 -40.50 8.46
CA VAL A 25 -12.24 -39.41 8.00
C VAL A 25 -12.50 -39.56 6.50
N GLN A 26 -13.31 -40.59 6.14
CA GLN A 26 -13.57 -40.95 4.74
C GLN A 26 -14.89 -40.39 4.20
N ASN A 27 -15.72 -39.75 5.07
CA ASN A 27 -17.03 -39.28 4.64
C ASN A 27 -16.91 -37.95 3.85
N PRO A 28 -17.29 -37.91 2.57
CA PRO A 28 -17.21 -36.70 1.72
C PRO A 28 -17.94 -35.48 2.30
N LYS A 29 -18.94 -35.71 3.15
CA LYS A 29 -19.68 -34.60 3.80
C LYS A 29 -18.84 -33.82 4.82
N MET A 30 -17.75 -34.41 5.33
CA MET A 30 -16.84 -33.75 6.28
C MET A 30 -15.86 -32.81 5.57
N TYR A 31 -15.62 -32.98 4.28
CA TYR A 31 -14.76 -32.13 3.44
C TYR A 31 -15.48 -30.95 2.79
N GLY A 32 -16.75 -30.71 3.20
CA GLY A 32 -17.58 -29.65 2.68
C GLY A 32 -18.48 -30.10 1.53
N LYS A 33 -19.58 -29.38 1.33
CA LYS A 33 -20.43 -29.57 0.14
C LYS A 33 -19.86 -28.74 -0.99
N ALA A 34 -19.44 -29.38 -2.08
CA ALA A 34 -19.21 -28.67 -3.33
C ALA A 34 -20.56 -28.03 -3.74
N LYS A 35 -20.70 -26.72 -3.53
CA LYS A 35 -21.81 -25.97 -4.15
C LYS A 35 -21.53 -25.94 -5.65
N GLU A 36 -22.51 -26.36 -6.43
CA GLU A 36 -22.44 -26.16 -7.88
C GLU A 36 -22.18 -24.66 -8.14
N PRO A 37 -21.11 -24.32 -8.88
CA PRO A 37 -20.80 -22.92 -9.15
C PRO A 37 -21.97 -22.32 -9.93
N LYS A 38 -22.57 -21.27 -9.38
CA LYS A 38 -23.56 -20.48 -10.13
C LYS A 38 -22.86 -19.89 -11.35
N ILE A 39 -23.29 -20.30 -12.53
CA ILE A 39 -22.76 -19.76 -13.78
C ILE A 39 -23.23 -18.29 -13.88
N HIS A 40 -22.32 -17.38 -13.59
CA HIS A 40 -22.55 -15.96 -13.79
C HIS A 40 -22.11 -15.61 -15.20
N GLY A 41 -22.99 -14.97 -15.95
CA GLY A 41 -22.71 -14.54 -17.32
C GLY A 41 -21.77 -13.33 -17.37
N TYR A 42 -20.52 -13.48 -16.91
CA TYR A 42 -19.53 -12.40 -16.88
C TYR A 42 -19.31 -11.79 -18.27
N VAL A 43 -19.24 -12.64 -19.29
CA VAL A 43 -19.08 -12.20 -20.69
C VAL A 43 -20.26 -11.35 -21.14
N LYS A 44 -21.48 -11.61 -20.68
CA LYS A 44 -22.67 -10.80 -21.00
C LYS A 44 -22.58 -9.39 -20.39
N ASN A 45 -21.96 -9.28 -19.21
CA ASN A 45 -21.86 -8.04 -18.44
C ASN A 45 -20.51 -7.33 -18.57
N PHE A 46 -19.63 -7.77 -19.50
CA PHE A 46 -18.25 -7.23 -19.61
C PHE A 46 -18.23 -5.71 -19.80
N LYS A 47 -19.21 -5.13 -20.54
CA LYS A 47 -19.32 -3.69 -20.75
C LYS A 47 -19.57 -2.93 -19.44
N ILE A 48 -20.43 -3.48 -18.57
CA ILE A 48 -20.74 -2.87 -17.27
C ILE A 48 -19.52 -2.91 -16.36
N CYS A 49 -18.85 -4.06 -16.28
CA CYS A 49 -17.62 -4.22 -15.50
C CYS A 49 -16.50 -3.32 -16.03
N GLY A 50 -16.34 -3.23 -17.35
CA GLY A 50 -15.35 -2.36 -17.99
C GLY A 50 -15.60 -0.87 -17.72
N VAL A 51 -16.85 -0.43 -17.82
CA VAL A 51 -17.21 0.96 -17.48
C VAL A 51 -16.99 1.24 -15.99
N ALA A 52 -17.37 0.33 -15.11
CA ALA A 52 -17.18 0.49 -13.68
C ALA A 52 -15.69 0.62 -13.32
N SER A 53 -14.83 -0.24 -13.85
CA SER A 53 -13.39 -0.15 -13.62
C SER A 53 -12.76 1.11 -14.21
N LEU A 54 -13.22 1.54 -15.39
CA LEU A 54 -12.76 2.78 -16.00
C LEU A 54 -13.13 4.00 -15.15
N ILE A 55 -14.34 4.03 -14.56
CA ILE A 55 -14.76 5.09 -13.65
C ILE A 55 -13.81 5.13 -12.41
N VAL A 56 -13.47 3.97 -11.84
CA VAL A 56 -12.54 3.92 -10.70
C VAL A 56 -11.16 4.45 -11.07
N ILE A 57 -10.64 4.08 -12.24
CA ILE A 57 -9.33 4.55 -12.72
C ILE A 57 -9.37 6.08 -12.95
N ILE A 58 -10.41 6.59 -13.62
CA ILE A 58 -10.55 8.03 -13.86
C ILE A 58 -10.69 8.79 -12.55
N ALA A 59 -11.49 8.29 -11.59
CA ALA A 59 -11.60 8.87 -10.27
C ALA A 59 -10.23 8.91 -9.56
N GLY A 60 -9.47 7.80 -9.58
CA GLY A 60 -8.12 7.76 -9.01
C GLY A 60 -7.17 8.78 -9.62
N LEU A 61 -7.19 8.94 -10.95
CA LEU A 61 -6.39 9.96 -11.64
C LEU A 61 -6.84 11.39 -11.28
N ALA A 62 -8.14 11.64 -11.15
CA ALA A 62 -8.66 12.93 -10.71
C ALA A 62 -8.23 13.26 -9.27
N PHE A 63 -8.25 12.26 -8.39
CA PHE A 63 -7.78 12.40 -7.00
C PHE A 63 -6.30 12.75 -6.89
N LEU A 64 -5.45 12.42 -7.86
CA LEU A 64 -4.05 12.91 -7.88
C LEU A 64 -3.99 14.44 -7.89
N GLY A 65 -4.89 15.10 -8.64
CA GLY A 65 -5.00 16.56 -8.68
C GLY A 65 -5.56 17.12 -7.37
N VAL A 66 -6.57 16.48 -6.80
CA VAL A 66 -7.16 16.85 -5.50
C VAL A 66 -6.12 16.73 -4.39
N ASN A 67 -5.35 15.63 -4.36
CA ASN A 67 -4.30 15.43 -3.37
C ASN A 67 -3.19 16.48 -3.52
N HIS A 68 -2.83 16.83 -4.75
CA HIS A 68 -1.85 17.91 -4.98
C HIS A 68 -2.28 19.24 -4.36
N SER A 69 -3.57 19.55 -4.44
CA SER A 69 -4.14 20.78 -3.84
C SER A 69 -4.28 20.70 -2.31
N ARG A 70 -4.47 19.49 -1.74
CA ARG A 70 -4.68 19.28 -0.30
C ARG A 70 -3.40 19.08 0.49
N ILE A 71 -2.50 18.24 -0.03
CA ILE A 71 -1.28 17.80 0.68
C ILE A 71 0.01 18.24 -0.03
N GLY A 72 -0.09 19.10 -1.06
CA GLY A 72 1.04 19.61 -1.83
C GLY A 72 1.74 18.56 -2.71
N LYS A 73 1.28 17.30 -2.73
CA LYS A 73 1.84 16.18 -3.49
C LYS A 73 0.71 15.33 -4.06
N SER A 74 0.89 14.85 -5.29
CA SER A 74 -0.12 14.01 -5.96
C SER A 74 -0.34 12.65 -5.26
N LEU A 75 0.70 12.11 -4.61
CA LEU A 75 0.67 10.88 -3.84
C LEU A 75 1.25 11.13 -2.45
N ASN A 76 0.77 10.37 -1.47
CA ASN A 76 1.29 10.38 -0.12
C ASN A 76 2.51 9.47 -0.04
N TYR A 77 3.69 10.01 -0.31
CA TYR A 77 4.93 9.23 -0.21
C TYR A 77 5.31 8.96 1.25
N SER A 78 5.77 7.73 1.51
CA SER A 78 6.35 7.37 2.81
C SER A 78 7.71 8.04 3.03
N LEU A 79 8.17 8.03 4.27
CA LEU A 79 9.50 8.48 4.63
C LEU A 79 10.62 7.78 3.86
N GLU A 80 10.41 6.51 3.54
CA GLU A 80 11.35 5.71 2.74
C GLU A 80 11.68 6.36 1.40
N PHE A 81 10.72 7.11 0.83
CA PHE A 81 10.90 7.79 -0.46
C PHE A 81 11.10 9.30 -0.34
N THR A 82 10.66 9.94 0.73
CA THR A 82 10.84 11.39 0.91
C THR A 82 12.09 11.74 1.70
N GLY A 83 12.52 10.86 2.58
CA GLY A 83 13.43 11.19 3.66
C GLY A 83 12.72 12.07 4.70
N GLY A 84 13.43 12.41 5.75
CA GLY A 84 12.93 13.27 6.80
C GLY A 84 12.64 12.51 8.11
N THR A 85 11.92 13.18 9.01
CA THR A 85 11.52 12.62 10.30
C THR A 85 10.00 12.53 10.40
N SER A 86 9.50 11.40 10.89
CA SER A 86 8.10 11.17 11.24
C SER A 86 7.99 11.09 12.75
N THR A 87 7.33 12.05 13.35
CA THR A 87 7.01 12.07 14.78
C THR A 87 5.56 11.65 14.95
N THR A 88 5.31 10.52 15.60
CA THR A 88 3.97 10.01 15.92
C THR A 88 3.69 10.32 17.39
N ALA A 89 2.73 11.19 17.64
CA ALA A 89 2.27 11.51 18.98
C ALA A 89 0.94 10.84 19.25
N THR A 90 0.84 10.13 20.38
CA THR A 90 -0.40 9.55 20.89
C THR A 90 -0.93 10.42 22.02
N PHE A 91 -2.19 10.80 21.95
CA PHE A 91 -2.84 11.62 22.97
C PHE A 91 -3.83 10.80 23.78
N ALA A 92 -4.22 11.31 24.97
CA ALA A 92 -5.21 10.65 25.80
C ALA A 92 -6.59 10.60 25.12
N GLU A 93 -7.40 9.60 25.45
CA GLU A 93 -8.72 9.39 24.82
C GLU A 93 -9.69 10.55 25.08
N ASP A 94 -9.52 11.27 26.19
CA ASP A 94 -10.36 12.42 26.60
C ASP A 94 -9.98 13.72 25.89
N ASP A 95 -8.83 13.78 25.18
CA ASP A 95 -8.36 14.97 24.47
C ASP A 95 -8.12 14.64 22.99
N VAL A 96 -9.20 14.63 22.21
CA VAL A 96 -9.17 14.24 20.79
C VAL A 96 -8.49 15.30 19.93
N TYR A 97 -7.42 14.92 19.26
CA TYR A 97 -6.72 15.78 18.30
C TYR A 97 -7.23 15.54 16.87
N THR A 98 -8.04 16.49 16.40
CA THR A 98 -8.46 16.55 14.99
C THR A 98 -7.33 17.08 14.11
N LEU A 99 -7.40 16.81 12.80
CA LEU A 99 -6.43 17.36 11.84
C LEU A 99 -6.31 18.89 11.94
N GLU A 100 -7.46 19.59 11.99
CA GLU A 100 -7.52 21.05 12.08
C GLU A 100 -6.84 21.59 13.34
N ARG A 101 -7.03 20.93 14.48
CA ARG A 101 -6.39 21.30 15.74
C ARG A 101 -4.88 21.04 15.70
N ALA A 102 -4.46 19.91 15.11
CA ALA A 102 -3.04 19.60 14.94
C ALA A 102 -2.33 20.61 14.01
N GLU A 103 -3.00 21.06 12.95
CA GLU A 103 -2.49 22.09 12.02
C GLU A 103 -2.41 23.48 12.66
N SER A 104 -3.39 23.86 13.46
CA SER A 104 -3.46 25.21 14.02
C SER A 104 -2.67 25.40 15.32
N GLU A 105 -2.61 24.38 16.18
CA GLU A 105 -2.00 24.49 17.51
C GLU A 105 -0.60 23.84 17.57
N VAL A 106 -0.42 22.66 17.00
CA VAL A 106 0.80 21.85 17.19
C VAL A 106 1.85 22.15 16.13
N ALA A 107 1.45 22.19 14.85
CA ALA A 107 2.39 22.35 13.74
C ALA A 107 3.22 23.66 13.81
N PRO A 108 2.65 24.83 14.17
CA PRO A 108 3.44 26.05 14.28
C PRO A 108 4.53 25.96 15.36
N VAL A 109 4.23 25.27 16.47
CA VAL A 109 5.18 25.12 17.58
C VAL A 109 6.30 24.14 17.23
N ILE A 110 5.97 23.04 16.53
CA ILE A 110 6.98 22.14 15.96
C ILE A 110 7.86 22.89 14.97
N ALA A 111 7.25 23.68 14.08
CA ALA A 111 7.98 24.46 13.07
C ALA A 111 8.98 25.42 13.68
N GLU A 112 8.56 26.17 14.71
CA GLU A 112 9.40 27.11 15.45
C GLU A 112 10.57 26.38 16.15
N THR A 113 10.27 25.24 16.81
CA THR A 113 11.26 24.44 17.54
C THR A 113 12.29 23.81 16.60
N ALA A 114 11.85 23.34 15.44
CA ALA A 114 12.70 22.72 14.42
C ALA A 114 13.41 23.77 13.52
N GLY A 115 12.94 25.02 13.51
CA GLY A 115 13.42 26.04 12.59
C GLY A 115 13.05 25.79 11.12
N ILE A 116 11.89 25.18 10.87
CA ILE A 116 11.35 24.84 9.55
C ILE A 116 10.07 25.63 9.27
N ASP A 117 9.64 25.69 8.01
CA ASP A 117 8.36 26.28 7.65
C ASP A 117 7.19 25.35 8.04
N ALA A 118 6.22 25.87 8.78
CA ALA A 118 5.02 25.13 9.19
C ALA A 118 4.25 24.54 7.99
N GLY A 119 4.23 25.23 6.86
CA GLY A 119 3.58 24.77 5.62
C GLY A 119 4.27 23.55 4.99
N THR A 120 5.48 23.19 5.42
CA THR A 120 6.19 21.99 4.95
C THR A 120 5.90 20.75 5.79
N ILE A 121 5.28 20.91 6.96
CA ILE A 121 4.91 19.81 7.85
C ILE A 121 3.67 19.11 7.28
N GLN A 122 3.78 17.83 7.00
CA GLN A 122 2.62 17.02 6.62
C GLN A 122 2.02 16.36 7.86
N ILE A 123 0.72 16.57 8.07
CA ILE A 123 0.02 16.09 9.24
C ILE A 123 -1.00 15.04 8.82
N GLN A 124 -1.06 13.96 9.56
CA GLN A 124 -2.02 12.88 9.36
C GLN A 124 -2.55 12.42 10.71
N THR A 125 -3.86 12.25 10.81
CA THR A 125 -4.52 11.65 11.96
C THR A 125 -4.82 10.18 11.70
N VAL A 126 -4.66 9.35 12.73
CA VAL A 126 -5.00 7.92 12.68
C VAL A 126 -6.31 7.73 13.43
N GLU A 127 -7.37 7.40 12.69
CA GLU A 127 -8.68 7.16 13.28
C GLU A 127 -8.62 5.95 14.24
N GLY A 128 -9.23 6.09 15.40
CA GLY A 128 -9.38 5.03 16.40
C GLY A 128 -8.30 4.97 17.48
N ASN A 129 -7.14 5.59 17.30
CA ASN A 129 -6.04 5.53 18.27
C ASN A 129 -5.65 6.90 18.87
N ASN A 130 -6.36 7.97 18.52
CA ASN A 130 -6.01 9.35 18.88
C ASN A 130 -4.53 9.69 18.66
N GLN A 131 -4.01 9.27 17.50
CA GLN A 131 -2.64 9.50 17.10
C GLN A 131 -2.56 10.54 15.99
N VAL A 132 -1.55 11.40 16.08
CA VAL A 132 -1.21 12.36 15.04
C VAL A 132 0.22 12.13 14.59
N ILE A 133 0.42 12.04 13.27
CA ILE A 133 1.72 11.85 12.65
C ILE A 133 2.14 13.15 12.01
N PHE A 134 3.28 13.68 12.44
CA PHE A 134 3.91 14.87 11.88
C PHE A 134 5.13 14.44 11.05
N LYS A 135 5.09 14.65 9.73
CA LYS A 135 6.22 14.39 8.85
C LYS A 135 6.92 15.71 8.51
N THR A 136 8.19 15.79 8.86
CA THR A 136 9.04 16.97 8.66
C THR A 136 10.22 16.65 7.74
N SER A 137 11.00 17.66 7.37
CA SER A 137 12.35 17.45 6.86
C SER A 137 13.22 16.73 7.91
N GLU A 138 14.39 16.26 7.52
CA GLU A 138 15.31 15.58 8.41
C GLU A 138 15.65 16.49 9.62
N LEU A 139 15.36 15.98 10.82
CA LEU A 139 15.64 16.65 12.09
C LEU A 139 16.91 16.06 12.71
N THR A 140 17.67 16.91 13.42
CA THR A 140 18.75 16.42 14.26
C THR A 140 18.21 15.74 15.51
N GLU A 141 19.01 14.91 16.17
CA GLU A 141 18.62 14.26 17.43
C GLU A 141 18.23 15.28 18.51
N GLU A 142 18.92 16.43 18.55
CA GLU A 142 18.60 17.52 19.50
C GLU A 142 17.24 18.17 19.20
N GLN A 143 16.91 18.40 17.92
CA GLN A 143 15.62 18.94 17.50
C GLN A 143 14.49 17.93 17.80
N SER A 144 14.71 16.65 17.50
CA SER A 144 13.73 15.61 17.81
C SER A 144 13.45 15.51 19.32
N ALA A 145 14.50 15.52 20.16
CA ALA A 145 14.34 15.49 21.61
C ALA A 145 13.55 16.71 22.15
N LYS A 146 13.83 17.90 21.62
CA LYS A 146 13.07 19.12 21.99
C LYS A 146 11.61 19.03 21.61
N ILE A 147 11.31 18.48 20.42
CA ILE A 147 9.92 18.27 19.96
C ILE A 147 9.21 17.23 20.84
N ASP A 148 9.89 16.16 21.23
CA ASP A 148 9.33 15.15 22.14
C ASP A 148 8.96 15.74 23.49
N ASP A 149 9.88 16.48 24.09
CA ASP A 149 9.64 17.16 25.38
C ASP A 149 8.49 18.16 25.27
N LEU A 150 8.40 18.88 24.17
CA LEU A 150 7.34 19.83 23.90
C LEU A 150 5.98 19.13 23.74
N LEU A 151 5.90 18.07 22.95
CA LEU A 151 4.67 17.30 22.75
C LEU A 151 4.17 16.68 24.07
N LYS A 152 5.07 16.18 24.91
CA LYS A 152 4.72 15.64 26.22
C LYS A 152 4.33 16.71 27.24
N SER A 153 5.07 17.82 27.30
CA SER A 153 4.88 18.86 28.32
C SER A 153 3.73 19.82 28.01
N GLN A 154 3.64 20.34 26.78
CA GLN A 154 2.64 21.31 26.37
C GLN A 154 1.33 20.67 25.89
N PHE A 155 1.45 19.62 25.08
CA PHE A 155 0.30 18.98 24.43
C PHE A 155 -0.14 17.68 25.12
N LYS A 156 0.52 17.29 26.23
CA LYS A 156 0.17 16.11 27.02
C LYS A 156 0.14 14.80 26.22
N ALA A 157 1.02 14.68 25.21
CA ALA A 157 1.17 13.43 24.49
C ALA A 157 1.61 12.32 25.48
N THR A 158 0.91 11.21 25.46
CA THR A 158 1.19 10.05 26.31
C THR A 158 2.40 9.26 25.83
N GLU A 159 2.57 9.22 24.51
CA GLU A 159 3.67 8.53 23.84
C GLU A 159 4.09 9.33 22.59
N VAL A 160 5.38 9.40 22.35
CA VAL A 160 5.96 10.00 21.15
C VAL A 160 6.98 9.04 20.58
N ASP A 161 6.79 8.63 19.32
CA ASP A 161 7.70 7.78 18.56
C ASP A 161 8.26 8.53 17.36
N ASN A 162 9.59 8.45 17.17
CA ASN A 162 10.30 9.12 16.09
C ASN A 162 10.95 8.12 15.15
N GLN A 163 10.67 8.26 13.88
CA GLN A 163 11.37 7.56 12.81
C GLN A 163 12.06 8.57 11.91
N SER A 164 13.37 8.46 11.75
CA SER A 164 14.14 9.32 10.86
C SER A 164 14.83 8.50 9.75
N ILE A 165 14.71 8.98 8.53
CA ILE A 165 15.41 8.41 7.36
C ILE A 165 16.14 9.55 6.66
N SER A 166 17.46 9.41 6.53
CA SER A 166 18.25 10.44 5.85
C SER A 166 17.89 10.54 4.36
N SER A 167 18.06 11.72 3.79
CA SER A 167 17.82 11.99 2.38
C SER A 167 18.66 11.12 1.44
N THR A 168 19.86 10.74 1.86
CA THR A 168 20.76 9.82 1.13
C THR A 168 20.15 8.43 1.04
N ILE A 169 19.73 7.87 2.19
CA ILE A 169 19.10 6.53 2.26
C ILE A 169 17.79 6.51 1.46
N SER A 170 16.94 7.53 1.59
CA SER A 170 15.70 7.60 0.83
C SER A 170 15.94 7.69 -0.69
N GLY A 171 17.00 8.37 -1.10
CA GLY A 171 17.43 8.42 -2.50
C GLY A 171 17.86 7.05 -3.04
N GLU A 172 18.61 6.27 -2.27
CA GLU A 172 18.98 4.89 -2.61
C GLU A 172 17.74 3.98 -2.68
N MET A 173 16.88 4.01 -1.66
CA MET A 173 15.63 3.22 -1.64
C MET A 173 14.74 3.51 -2.85
N LYS A 174 14.62 4.78 -3.23
CA LYS A 174 13.87 5.18 -4.42
C LYS A 174 14.47 4.63 -5.71
N LYS A 175 15.79 4.70 -5.85
CA LYS A 175 16.54 4.14 -6.99
C LYS A 175 16.34 2.63 -7.07
N ASP A 176 16.49 1.92 -5.95
CA ASP A 176 16.34 0.47 -5.89
C ASP A 176 14.90 0.04 -6.23
N ALA A 177 13.89 0.77 -5.77
CA ALA A 177 12.50 0.54 -6.14
C ALA A 177 12.26 0.68 -7.65
N ILE A 178 12.82 1.72 -8.27
CA ILE A 178 12.73 1.94 -9.73
C ILE A 178 13.40 0.80 -10.49
N VAL A 179 14.61 0.40 -10.07
CA VAL A 179 15.33 -0.73 -10.68
C VAL A 179 14.57 -2.03 -10.53
N ALA A 180 14.03 -2.31 -9.34
CA ALA A 180 13.22 -3.50 -9.08
C ALA A 180 11.99 -3.56 -9.98
N ILE A 181 11.27 -2.45 -10.15
CA ILE A 181 10.11 -2.37 -11.04
C ILE A 181 10.54 -2.60 -12.50
N ALA A 182 11.61 -1.96 -12.95
CA ALA A 182 12.09 -2.09 -14.33
C ALA A 182 12.51 -3.54 -14.63
N VAL A 183 13.33 -4.14 -13.78
CA VAL A 183 13.78 -5.53 -13.94
C VAL A 183 12.59 -6.50 -13.91
N SER A 184 11.68 -6.35 -12.95
CA SER A 184 10.49 -7.19 -12.85
C SER A 184 9.59 -7.06 -14.08
N SER A 185 9.41 -5.85 -14.61
CA SER A 185 8.63 -5.61 -15.83
C SER A 185 9.25 -6.29 -17.04
N VAL A 186 10.55 -6.19 -17.22
CA VAL A 186 11.27 -6.85 -18.32
C VAL A 186 11.14 -8.37 -18.20
N LEU A 187 11.41 -8.94 -17.03
CA LEU A 187 11.28 -10.39 -16.80
C LEU A 187 9.85 -10.88 -17.04
N MET A 188 8.85 -10.07 -16.64
CA MET A 188 7.44 -10.37 -16.87
C MET A 188 7.08 -10.38 -18.37
N LEU A 189 7.55 -9.39 -19.12
CA LEU A 189 7.33 -9.32 -20.58
C LEU A 189 7.99 -10.49 -21.29
N LEU A 190 9.22 -10.85 -20.91
CA LEU A 190 9.91 -12.03 -21.43
C LEU A 190 9.12 -13.30 -21.13
N TYR A 191 8.65 -13.46 -19.90
CA TYR A 191 7.85 -14.62 -19.51
C TYR A 191 6.56 -14.72 -20.34
N ILE A 192 5.83 -13.61 -20.54
CA ILE A 192 4.63 -13.56 -21.40
C ILE A 192 4.98 -13.97 -22.83
N ALA A 193 6.09 -13.42 -23.38
CA ALA A 193 6.52 -13.73 -24.75
C ALA A 193 6.84 -15.22 -24.95
N PHE A 194 7.46 -15.87 -23.95
CA PHE A 194 7.73 -17.30 -24.02
C PHE A 194 6.48 -18.17 -23.78
N ARG A 195 5.58 -17.70 -22.91
CA ARG A 195 4.40 -18.47 -22.49
C ARG A 195 3.30 -18.51 -23.53
N PHE A 196 3.08 -17.42 -24.27
CA PHE A 196 2.04 -17.30 -25.27
C PHE A 196 2.62 -17.38 -26.69
N SER A 197 2.16 -18.39 -27.45
CA SER A 197 2.55 -18.55 -28.87
C SER A 197 1.86 -17.53 -29.78
N ASP A 198 0.69 -17.01 -29.39
CA ASP A 198 -0.05 -15.98 -30.15
C ASP A 198 0.12 -14.60 -29.49
N VAL A 199 0.61 -13.67 -30.29
CA VAL A 199 0.85 -12.27 -29.89
C VAL A 199 -0.43 -11.60 -29.35
N LYS A 200 -1.60 -11.93 -29.89
CA LYS A 200 -2.88 -11.35 -29.45
C LYS A 200 -3.18 -11.70 -27.98
N PHE A 201 -2.95 -12.94 -27.57
CA PHE A 201 -3.08 -13.35 -26.17
C PHE A 201 -2.05 -12.68 -25.28
N GLY A 202 -0.80 -12.58 -25.74
CA GLY A 202 0.26 -11.87 -25.02
C GLY A 202 -0.10 -10.40 -24.77
N VAL A 203 -0.57 -9.70 -25.81
CA VAL A 203 -1.02 -8.30 -25.67
C VAL A 203 -2.21 -8.17 -24.71
N SER A 204 -3.18 -9.09 -24.80
CA SER A 204 -4.34 -9.08 -23.88
C SER A 204 -3.91 -9.28 -22.44
N ALA A 205 -2.94 -10.16 -22.17
CA ALA A 205 -2.39 -10.38 -20.84
C ALA A 205 -1.68 -9.13 -20.30
N VAL A 206 -0.88 -8.45 -21.13
CA VAL A 206 -0.23 -7.19 -20.74
C VAL A 206 -1.24 -6.09 -20.44
N LEU A 207 -2.29 -5.95 -21.27
CA LEU A 207 -3.35 -4.96 -21.02
C LEU A 207 -4.12 -5.25 -19.72
N ALA A 208 -4.37 -6.52 -19.40
CA ALA A 208 -4.98 -6.90 -18.14
C ALA A 208 -4.09 -6.52 -16.93
N LEU A 209 -2.78 -6.77 -17.01
CA LEU A 209 -1.83 -6.37 -15.98
C LEU A 209 -1.78 -4.85 -15.78
N VAL A 210 -1.73 -4.08 -16.86
CA VAL A 210 -1.74 -2.62 -16.80
C VAL A 210 -3.03 -2.12 -16.15
N HIS A 211 -4.16 -2.71 -16.52
CA HIS A 211 -5.45 -2.40 -15.90
C HIS A 211 -5.42 -2.64 -14.39
N ASP A 212 -4.94 -3.81 -13.93
CA ASP A 212 -4.92 -4.15 -12.51
C ASP A 212 -3.99 -3.23 -11.71
N VAL A 213 -2.84 -2.89 -12.26
CA VAL A 213 -1.92 -1.90 -11.69
C VAL A 213 -2.60 -0.54 -11.55
N LEU A 214 -3.33 -0.08 -12.59
CA LEU A 214 -4.04 1.20 -12.55
C LEU A 214 -5.17 1.22 -11.53
N VAL A 215 -5.90 0.12 -11.34
CA VAL A 215 -6.95 0.02 -10.31
C VAL A 215 -6.37 0.12 -8.91
N VAL A 216 -5.25 -0.58 -8.63
CA VAL A 216 -4.57 -0.49 -7.33
C VAL A 216 -4.02 0.91 -7.10
N PHE A 217 -3.41 1.51 -8.12
CA PHE A 217 -2.91 2.88 -8.07
C PHE A 217 -4.04 3.88 -7.78
N ALA A 218 -5.20 3.70 -8.42
CA ALA A 218 -6.40 4.49 -8.16
C ALA A 218 -6.86 4.35 -6.70
N ALA A 219 -6.89 3.14 -6.15
CA ALA A 219 -7.24 2.91 -4.74
C ALA A 219 -6.28 3.63 -3.77
N TYR A 220 -4.97 3.59 -4.04
CA TYR A 220 -3.98 4.32 -3.25
C TYR A 220 -4.13 5.84 -3.34
N SER A 221 -4.46 6.36 -4.53
CA SER A 221 -4.71 7.79 -4.74
C SER A 221 -5.96 8.28 -4.00
N ILE A 222 -7.08 7.53 -4.12
CA ILE A 222 -8.36 7.86 -3.48
C ILE A 222 -8.26 7.75 -1.96
N GLY A 223 -7.64 6.66 -1.46
CA GLY A 223 -7.47 6.40 -0.03
C GLY A 223 -6.34 7.20 0.63
N THR A 224 -5.60 8.02 -0.11
CA THR A 224 -4.39 8.73 0.38
C THR A 224 -3.40 7.83 1.10
N LEU A 225 -3.33 6.54 0.67
CA LEU A 225 -2.49 5.54 1.31
C LEU A 225 -1.01 5.85 1.07
N SER A 226 -0.17 5.45 2.03
CA SER A 226 1.27 5.72 1.97
C SER A 226 1.97 4.88 0.90
N VAL A 227 2.68 5.55 -0.02
CA VAL A 227 3.44 4.93 -1.11
C VAL A 227 4.91 4.79 -0.71
N GLY A 228 5.32 3.59 -0.39
CA GLY A 228 6.68 3.23 0.03
C GLY A 228 7.09 1.86 -0.50
N ASN A 229 8.10 1.25 0.10
CA ASN A 229 8.57 -0.09 -0.28
C ASN A 229 7.47 -1.16 -0.16
N THR A 230 6.62 -1.06 0.85
CA THR A 230 5.47 -1.94 1.01
C THR A 230 4.52 -1.84 -0.19
N PHE A 231 4.26 -0.63 -0.71
CA PHE A 231 3.47 -0.44 -1.93
C PHE A 231 4.12 -1.15 -3.12
N ILE A 232 5.44 -0.99 -3.32
CA ILE A 232 6.15 -1.65 -4.41
C ILE A 232 6.05 -3.18 -4.29
N ALA A 233 6.24 -3.72 -3.10
CA ALA A 233 6.10 -5.16 -2.83
C ALA A 233 4.68 -5.67 -3.12
N CYS A 234 3.65 -4.92 -2.71
CA CYS A 234 2.25 -5.22 -3.01
C CYS A 234 1.98 -5.21 -4.52
N MET A 235 2.47 -4.20 -5.24
CA MET A 235 2.29 -4.08 -6.69
C MET A 235 2.94 -5.25 -7.42
N LEU A 236 4.18 -5.61 -7.07
CA LEU A 236 4.85 -6.77 -7.66
C LEU A 236 4.12 -8.09 -7.37
N THR A 237 3.56 -8.21 -6.17
CA THR A 237 2.76 -9.38 -5.78
C THR A 237 1.46 -9.46 -6.61
N ILE A 238 0.74 -8.36 -6.76
CA ILE A 238 -0.52 -8.30 -7.53
C ILE A 238 -0.23 -8.64 -9.00
N VAL A 239 0.81 -8.08 -9.58
CA VAL A 239 1.24 -8.39 -10.95
C VAL A 239 1.55 -9.89 -11.09
N GLY A 240 2.23 -10.50 -10.13
CA GLY A 240 2.52 -11.94 -10.13
C GLY A 240 1.26 -12.81 -10.06
N TYR A 241 0.30 -12.46 -9.21
CA TYR A 241 -0.97 -13.19 -9.10
C TYR A 241 -1.88 -12.97 -10.33
N SER A 242 -1.96 -11.76 -10.84
CA SER A 242 -2.78 -11.43 -12.01
C SER A 242 -2.33 -12.21 -13.23
N ILE A 243 -1.02 -12.27 -13.50
CA ILE A 243 -0.52 -13.05 -14.64
C ILE A 243 -0.76 -14.54 -14.45
N ASN A 244 -0.59 -15.07 -13.24
CA ASN A 244 -0.86 -16.49 -12.97
C ASN A 244 -2.34 -16.83 -13.25
N ALA A 245 -3.28 -15.97 -12.83
CA ALA A 245 -4.70 -16.12 -13.14
C ALA A 245 -4.97 -16.08 -14.65
N THR A 246 -4.34 -15.16 -15.37
CA THR A 246 -4.50 -14.99 -16.84
C THR A 246 -3.97 -16.18 -17.63
N ILE A 247 -2.93 -16.88 -17.13
CA ILE A 247 -2.32 -18.03 -17.81
C ILE A 247 -3.14 -19.31 -17.64
N ILE A 248 -3.88 -19.44 -16.51
CA ILE A 248 -4.65 -20.65 -16.20
C ILE A 248 -5.97 -20.70 -16.96
N ILE A 249 -6.50 -19.58 -17.40
CA ILE A 249 -7.74 -19.47 -18.20
C ILE A 249 -7.43 -19.73 -19.68
#